data_05f9708966e6f90eaa44cf607ef9c175
#
_entry.id   05f9708966e6f90eaa44cf607ef9c175
#
_cell.length_a   1.000
_cell.length_b   1.000
_cell.length_c   1.000
_cell.angle_alpha   90.00
_cell.angle_beta   90.00
_cell.angle_gamma   90.00
#
_symmetry.space_group_name_H-M   'P 1'
#
loop_
_entity.id
_entity.type
_entity.pdbx_description
1 polymer ?
#
loop_
_entity_poly.entity_id
_entity_poly.type
_entity_poly.pdbx_seq_one_letter_code
_entity_poly.pdbx_strand_id
1 'polypeptide(L)'
;MFRFLDWQDFFTAPREHKESFRYDQDTQIGWAPPGVPETAKGNDKRDLKEYFNYFSHGTCPTSLQPITTLAYQQLHQVASTLLAWIQNHTPEEIQTKFSLPLPEMILDSSQILFRINYYPAITGQEEIGALRAADHTDINLITVLTAGSDAGKLQVKMLPLY
;
A
#
# COMPACT_ATOMS: atom_id res chain seq x y z
N MET A 1 -3.56 -8.19 17.41
CA MET A 1 -4.19 -7.02 16.75
C MET A 1 -3.07 -6.11 16.27
N PHE A 2 -2.96 -5.85 14.98
CA PHE A 2 -1.94 -4.97 14.40
C PHE A 2 -2.09 -3.57 14.98
N ARG A 3 -1.03 -3.03 15.59
CA ARG A 3 -1.02 -1.69 16.17
C ARG A 3 -0.23 -0.78 15.24
N PHE A 4 -0.90 0.07 14.50
CA PHE A 4 -0.26 1.10 13.64
C PHE A 4 0.65 2.05 14.42
N LEU A 5 0.52 2.09 15.76
CA LEU A 5 1.34 2.93 16.64
C LEU A 5 2.84 2.64 16.51
N ASP A 6 3.22 1.36 16.33
CA ASP A 6 4.63 0.98 16.23
C ASP A 6 5.29 1.56 14.96
N TRP A 7 4.55 1.58 13.83
CA TRP A 7 5.01 2.23 12.60
C TRP A 7 4.98 3.75 12.69
N GLN A 8 4.10 4.34 13.49
CA GLN A 8 4.08 5.78 13.72
C GLN A 8 5.40 6.25 14.34
N ASP A 9 5.95 5.51 15.31
CA ASP A 9 7.24 5.82 15.92
C ASP A 9 8.37 5.83 14.88
N PHE A 10 8.36 4.89 13.93
CA PHE A 10 9.30 4.90 12.83
C PHE A 10 9.17 6.16 11.94
N PHE A 11 7.95 6.51 11.52
CA PHE A 11 7.72 7.66 10.65
C PHE A 11 8.01 9.00 11.33
N THR A 12 7.81 9.11 12.63
CA THR A 12 8.11 10.31 13.42
C THR A 12 9.55 10.39 13.89
N ALA A 13 10.34 9.32 13.72
CA ALA A 13 11.76 9.30 14.06
C ALA A 13 12.57 10.30 13.21
N PRO A 14 13.76 10.72 13.70
CA PRO A 14 14.66 11.56 12.93
C PRO A 14 14.97 10.96 11.54
N ARG A 15 15.16 11.85 10.56
CA ARG A 15 15.39 11.44 9.16
C ARG A 15 16.58 10.50 9.02
N GLU A 16 17.65 10.74 9.74
CA GLU A 16 18.89 9.94 9.74
C GLU A 16 18.62 8.46 10.07
N HIS A 17 17.67 8.22 10.99
CA HIS A 17 17.26 6.86 11.34
C HIS A 17 16.53 6.17 10.18
N LYS A 18 15.66 6.90 9.50
CA LYS A 18 14.88 6.39 8.36
C LYS A 18 15.74 6.17 7.10
N GLU A 19 16.80 6.98 6.91
CA GLU A 19 17.70 6.87 5.74
C GLU A 19 18.41 5.50 5.67
N SER A 20 18.62 4.81 6.78
CA SER A 20 19.18 3.45 6.77
C SER A 20 18.25 2.40 6.13
N PHE A 21 16.98 2.76 5.93
CA PHE A 21 15.94 1.93 5.31
C PHE A 21 15.41 2.55 4.01
N ARG A 22 16.22 3.43 3.38
CA ARG A 22 15.78 4.14 2.19
C ARG A 22 15.31 3.21 1.09
N TYR A 23 14.23 3.62 0.43
CA TYR A 23 13.67 2.94 -0.73
C TYR A 23 14.72 2.72 -1.82
N ASP A 24 14.85 1.48 -2.21
CA ASP A 24 15.68 1.02 -3.32
C ASP A 24 14.83 0.88 -4.58
N GLN A 25 15.26 1.47 -5.69
CA GLN A 25 14.47 1.50 -6.93
C GLN A 25 14.40 0.14 -7.63
N ASP A 26 15.41 -0.70 -7.47
CA ASP A 26 15.49 -2.00 -8.16
C ASP A 26 14.62 -3.04 -7.44
N THR A 27 14.67 -3.07 -6.12
CA THR A 27 13.89 -3.99 -5.28
C THR A 27 12.53 -3.44 -4.89
N GLN A 28 12.32 -2.13 -4.97
CA GLN A 28 11.14 -1.41 -4.51
C GLN A 28 10.86 -1.54 -3.00
N ILE A 29 11.83 -1.98 -2.21
CA ILE A 29 11.73 -2.17 -0.77
C ILE A 29 12.21 -0.91 -0.04
N GLY A 30 11.59 -0.59 1.08
CA GLY A 30 12.09 0.41 2.01
C GLY A 30 11.25 1.68 2.13
N TRP A 31 11.82 2.66 2.80
CA TRP A 31 11.18 3.93 3.11
C TRP A 31 11.35 4.95 1.99
N ALA A 32 10.24 5.43 1.47
CA ALA A 32 10.18 6.54 0.53
C ALA A 32 9.84 7.83 1.27
N PRO A 33 10.76 8.82 1.32
CA PRO A 33 10.54 10.09 1.99
C PRO A 33 9.51 10.95 1.27
N PRO A 34 8.95 11.98 1.94
CA PRO A 34 8.10 12.97 1.29
C PRO A 34 8.77 13.56 0.05
N GLY A 35 8.01 13.75 -1.02
CA GLY A 35 8.51 14.27 -2.30
C GLY A 35 9.20 13.26 -3.22
N VAL A 36 9.34 12.00 -2.82
CA VAL A 36 9.76 10.87 -3.67
C VAL A 36 8.57 10.08 -4.20
N PRO A 37 7.42 9.99 -3.48
CA PRO A 37 6.25 9.26 -3.95
C PRO A 37 5.86 9.62 -5.39
N GLU A 38 5.29 8.64 -6.06
CA GLU A 38 4.75 8.80 -7.41
C GLU A 38 3.74 9.94 -7.48
N THR A 39 3.75 10.67 -8.59
CA THR A 39 2.72 11.66 -8.89
C THR A 39 1.57 10.93 -9.57
N ALA A 40 0.35 11.12 -9.10
CA ALA A 40 -0.83 10.55 -9.74
C ALA A 40 -0.92 11.04 -11.20
N LYS A 41 -1.30 10.16 -12.11
CA LYS A 41 -1.39 10.49 -13.55
C LYS A 41 -2.33 11.68 -13.77
N GLY A 42 -1.82 12.71 -14.42
CA GLY A 42 -2.57 13.96 -14.66
C GLY A 42 -2.44 15.00 -13.54
N ASN A 43 -1.62 14.73 -12.52
CA ASN A 43 -1.29 15.68 -11.47
C ASN A 43 0.15 16.20 -11.67
N ASP A 44 0.39 17.45 -11.36
CA ASP A 44 1.72 18.09 -11.41
C ASP A 44 2.39 18.13 -10.04
N LYS A 45 1.66 17.77 -8.99
CA LYS A 45 2.09 17.81 -7.59
C LYS A 45 2.17 16.42 -6.98
N ARG A 46 3.15 16.25 -6.11
CA ARG A 46 3.35 15.00 -5.38
C ARG A 46 2.44 14.91 -4.17
N ASP A 47 2.05 13.70 -3.83
CA ASP A 47 1.26 13.45 -2.63
C ASP A 47 2.03 13.81 -1.35
N LEU A 48 1.30 14.39 -0.41
CA LEU A 48 1.82 14.73 0.93
C LEU A 48 1.84 13.49 1.82
N LYS A 49 2.66 12.51 1.45
CA LYS A 49 2.83 11.27 2.19
C LYS A 49 4.27 10.80 2.16
N GLU A 50 4.60 9.98 3.10
CA GLU A 50 5.74 9.07 3.04
C GLU A 50 5.21 7.65 3.26
N TYR A 51 5.97 6.64 2.82
CA TYR A 51 5.54 5.26 2.99
C TYR A 51 6.73 4.32 3.18
N PHE A 52 6.43 3.13 3.65
CA PHE A 52 7.35 2.01 3.66
C PHE A 52 6.78 0.88 2.80
N ASN A 53 7.55 0.41 1.83
CA ASN A 53 7.21 -0.76 1.04
C ASN A 53 7.85 -2.01 1.64
N TYR A 54 7.02 -3.01 1.90
CA TYR A 54 7.44 -4.31 2.38
C TYR A 54 6.96 -5.41 1.43
N PHE A 55 7.83 -6.38 1.20
CA PHE A 55 7.56 -7.62 0.48
C PHE A 55 7.93 -8.80 1.37
N SER A 56 7.39 -9.99 1.13
CA SER A 56 7.64 -11.17 1.97
C SER A 56 9.12 -11.57 2.07
N HIS A 57 9.90 -11.26 1.04
CA HIS A 57 11.36 -11.48 0.97
C HIS A 57 12.18 -10.26 1.41
N GLY A 58 11.50 -9.16 1.74
CA GLY A 58 12.15 -7.91 2.10
C GLY A 58 12.45 -7.79 3.58
N THR A 59 13.24 -6.78 3.91
CA THR A 59 13.58 -6.45 5.30
C THR A 59 12.90 -5.14 5.70
N CYS A 60 12.61 -5.01 6.99
CA CYS A 60 12.19 -3.75 7.62
C CYS A 60 12.94 -3.60 8.96
N PRO A 61 12.76 -2.50 9.71
CA PRO A 61 13.37 -2.36 11.01
C PRO A 61 13.10 -3.59 11.89
N THR A 62 14.16 -4.13 12.51
CA THR A 62 14.09 -5.42 13.24
C THR A 62 13.01 -5.44 14.31
N SER A 63 12.79 -4.33 15.00
CA SER A 63 11.74 -4.19 16.01
C SER A 63 10.32 -4.29 15.42
N LEU A 64 10.14 -3.93 14.14
CA LEU A 64 8.86 -3.92 13.44
C LEU A 64 8.63 -5.21 12.61
N GLN A 65 9.69 -6.00 12.37
CA GLN A 65 9.60 -7.20 11.54
C GLN A 65 8.50 -8.18 11.97
N PRO A 66 8.35 -8.56 13.26
CA PRO A 66 7.33 -9.54 13.66
C PRO A 66 5.91 -9.06 13.37
N ILE A 67 5.61 -7.79 13.70
CA ILE A 67 4.25 -7.24 13.52
C ILE A 67 3.94 -7.00 12.04
N THR A 68 4.93 -6.59 11.25
CA THR A 68 4.80 -6.38 9.81
C THR A 68 4.54 -7.69 9.08
N THR A 69 5.29 -8.73 9.41
CA THR A 69 5.10 -10.08 8.84
C THR A 69 3.70 -10.62 9.19
N LEU A 70 3.28 -10.48 10.45
CA LEU A 70 1.94 -10.92 10.85
C LEU A 70 0.83 -10.18 10.10
N ALA A 71 0.93 -8.86 9.98
CA ALA A 71 -0.04 -8.07 9.25
C ALA A 71 -0.09 -8.44 7.76
N TYR A 72 1.08 -8.60 7.14
CA TYR A 72 1.20 -9.06 5.76
C TYR A 72 0.47 -10.39 5.55
N GLN A 73 0.72 -11.38 6.42
CA GLN A 73 0.09 -12.70 6.33
C GLN A 73 -1.43 -12.63 6.47
N GLN A 74 -1.94 -11.85 7.43
CA GLN A 74 -3.38 -11.69 7.63
C GLN A 74 -4.06 -11.03 6.43
N LEU A 75 -3.48 -9.96 5.88
CA LEU A 75 -4.01 -9.26 4.71
C LEU A 75 -3.93 -10.14 3.45
N HIS A 76 -2.86 -10.91 3.30
CA HIS A 76 -2.71 -11.88 2.22
C HIS A 76 -3.82 -12.94 2.26
N GLN A 77 -4.15 -13.46 3.44
CA GLN A 77 -5.25 -14.42 3.58
C GLN A 77 -6.62 -13.81 3.22
N VAL A 78 -6.86 -12.56 3.61
CA VAL A 78 -8.08 -11.83 3.20
C VAL A 78 -8.11 -11.68 1.68
N ALA A 79 -7.01 -11.26 1.06
CA ALA A 79 -6.90 -11.12 -0.39
C ALA A 79 -7.17 -12.44 -1.12
N SER A 80 -6.59 -13.55 -0.65
CA SER A 80 -6.81 -14.90 -1.20
C SER A 80 -8.30 -15.30 -1.15
N THR A 81 -8.96 -15.04 -0.04
CA THR A 81 -10.39 -15.31 0.12
C THR A 81 -11.24 -14.49 -0.85
N LEU A 82 -10.94 -13.19 -0.99
CA LEU A 82 -11.65 -12.31 -1.92
C LEU A 82 -11.42 -12.73 -3.38
N LEU A 83 -10.21 -13.12 -3.74
CA LEU A 83 -9.90 -13.61 -5.09
C LEU A 83 -10.63 -14.91 -5.41
N ALA A 84 -10.78 -15.82 -4.44
CA ALA A 84 -11.58 -17.03 -4.61
C ALA A 84 -13.06 -16.69 -4.84
N TRP A 85 -13.62 -15.71 -4.13
CA TRP A 85 -14.98 -15.27 -4.34
C TRP A 85 -15.17 -14.62 -5.71
N ILE A 86 -14.25 -13.77 -6.12
CA ILE A 86 -14.28 -13.14 -7.45
C ILE A 86 -14.26 -14.22 -8.52
N GLN A 87 -13.35 -15.19 -8.43
CA GLN A 87 -13.28 -16.30 -9.40
C GLN A 87 -14.57 -17.10 -9.46
N ASN A 88 -15.13 -17.49 -8.32
CA ASN A 88 -16.35 -18.29 -8.25
C ASN A 88 -17.59 -17.59 -8.85
N HIS A 89 -17.54 -16.25 -8.94
CA HIS A 89 -18.62 -15.44 -9.54
C HIS A 89 -18.27 -14.87 -10.91
N THR A 90 -17.11 -15.24 -11.46
CA THR A 90 -16.70 -14.89 -12.82
C THR A 90 -17.28 -15.91 -13.80
N PRO A 91 -17.89 -15.48 -14.93
CA PRO A 91 -18.36 -16.41 -15.96
C PRO A 91 -17.26 -17.35 -16.47
N GLU A 92 -17.61 -18.61 -16.76
CA GLU A 92 -16.65 -19.65 -17.14
C GLU A 92 -15.83 -19.26 -18.36
N GLU A 93 -16.46 -18.62 -19.36
CA GLU A 93 -15.78 -18.13 -20.56
C GLU A 93 -14.73 -17.05 -20.30
N ILE A 94 -14.79 -16.39 -19.15
CA ILE A 94 -13.76 -15.45 -18.69
C ILE A 94 -12.68 -16.19 -17.88
N GLN A 95 -13.09 -17.13 -17.00
CA GLN A 95 -12.14 -17.91 -16.21
C GLN A 95 -11.16 -18.70 -17.08
N THR A 96 -11.61 -19.22 -18.22
CA THR A 96 -10.74 -19.95 -19.17
C THR A 96 -9.62 -19.09 -19.78
N LYS A 97 -9.69 -17.76 -19.64
CA LYS A 97 -8.66 -16.82 -20.10
C LYS A 97 -7.61 -16.51 -19.04
N PHE A 98 -7.80 -16.93 -17.80
CA PHE A 98 -6.82 -16.74 -16.75
C PHE A 98 -5.64 -17.71 -16.94
N SER A 99 -4.43 -17.22 -16.75
CA SER A 99 -3.22 -18.05 -16.78
C SER A 99 -3.14 -19.03 -15.60
N LEU A 100 -3.72 -18.66 -14.47
CA LEU A 100 -3.85 -19.45 -13.24
C LEU A 100 -5.17 -19.07 -12.55
N PRO A 101 -5.71 -19.92 -11.66
CA PRO A 101 -6.76 -19.52 -10.73
C PRO A 101 -6.37 -18.27 -9.95
N LEU A 102 -7.30 -17.32 -9.78
CA LEU A 102 -6.97 -16.03 -9.15
C LEU A 102 -6.30 -16.15 -7.76
N PRO A 103 -6.73 -17.06 -6.85
CA PRO A 103 -6.02 -17.24 -5.58
C PRO A 103 -4.59 -17.76 -5.75
N GLU A 104 -4.32 -18.57 -6.80
CA GLU A 104 -3.00 -19.13 -7.05
C GLU A 104 -2.04 -18.08 -7.61
N MET A 105 -2.54 -16.99 -8.22
CA MET A 105 -1.70 -15.89 -8.71
C MET A 105 -0.95 -15.15 -7.59
N ILE A 106 -1.47 -15.22 -6.36
CA ILE A 106 -0.82 -14.61 -5.19
C ILE A 106 -0.14 -15.64 -4.27
N LEU A 107 -0.39 -16.93 -4.48
CA LEU A 107 0.26 -17.99 -3.74
C LEU A 107 1.76 -18.01 -4.08
N ASP A 108 2.62 -17.89 -3.07
CA ASP A 108 4.08 -17.84 -3.22
C ASP A 108 4.62 -16.71 -4.14
N SER A 109 3.80 -15.72 -4.47
CA SER A 109 4.23 -14.59 -5.28
C SER A 109 5.15 -13.65 -4.50
N SER A 110 6.31 -13.33 -5.08
CA SER A 110 7.22 -12.31 -4.55
C SER A 110 6.78 -10.87 -4.89
N GLN A 111 5.73 -10.70 -5.68
CA GLN A 111 5.29 -9.40 -6.21
C GLN A 111 4.17 -8.75 -5.39
N ILE A 112 3.81 -9.32 -4.24
CA ILE A 112 2.75 -8.75 -3.40
C ILE A 112 3.32 -7.66 -2.53
N LEU A 113 2.92 -6.44 -2.83
CA LEU A 113 3.34 -5.25 -2.09
C LEU A 113 2.44 -5.05 -0.86
N PHE A 114 3.06 -4.92 0.30
CA PHE A 114 2.46 -4.37 1.51
C PHE A 114 3.01 -2.98 1.76
N ARG A 115 2.19 -1.95 1.56
CA ARG A 115 2.59 -0.55 1.74
C ARG A 115 1.99 0.02 3.01
N ILE A 116 2.85 0.52 3.89
CA ILE A 116 2.46 1.26 5.08
C ILE A 116 2.58 2.74 4.76
N ASN A 117 1.43 3.44 4.67
CA ASN A 117 1.38 4.87 4.37
C ASN A 117 1.34 5.69 5.66
N TYR A 118 2.08 6.78 5.68
CA TYR A 118 2.01 7.80 6.71
C TYR A 118 1.70 9.17 6.09
N TYR A 119 0.67 9.80 6.60
CA TYR A 119 0.22 11.12 6.18
C TYR A 119 0.48 12.12 7.31
N PRO A 120 1.55 12.93 7.22
CA PRO A 120 1.87 13.91 8.25
C PRO A 120 0.75 14.93 8.42
N ALA A 121 0.75 15.60 9.59
CA ALA A 121 -0.17 16.70 9.80
C ALA A 121 0.10 17.84 8.80
N ILE A 122 -0.97 18.44 8.29
CA ILE A 122 -0.87 19.61 7.40
C ILE A 122 -0.55 20.83 8.27
N THR A 123 0.52 21.53 7.94
CA THR A 123 1.05 22.68 8.69
C THR A 123 0.61 24.01 8.11
N GLY A 124 0.10 24.04 6.87
CA GLY A 124 -0.22 25.23 6.10
C GLY A 124 0.97 25.82 5.34
N GLN A 125 2.12 25.14 5.38
CA GLN A 125 3.33 25.54 4.63
C GLN A 125 3.52 24.69 3.35
N GLU A 126 2.63 23.76 3.11
CA GLU A 126 2.66 22.90 1.94
C GLU A 126 2.37 23.72 0.67
N GLU A 127 2.81 23.19 -0.46
CA GLU A 127 2.53 23.81 -1.77
C GLU A 127 1.02 23.93 -2.00
N ILE A 128 0.57 25.10 -2.45
CA ILE A 128 -0.86 25.33 -2.71
C ILE A 128 -1.38 24.32 -3.72
N GLY A 129 -2.45 23.61 -3.33
CA GLY A 129 -3.07 22.55 -4.13
C GLY A 129 -2.42 21.18 -4.01
N ALA A 130 -1.39 21.00 -3.19
CA ALA A 130 -0.90 19.67 -2.85
C ALA A 130 -1.92 18.90 -2.02
N LEU A 131 -2.08 17.61 -2.32
CA LEU A 131 -3.04 16.71 -1.67
C LEU A 131 -2.30 15.63 -0.87
N ARG A 132 -2.95 15.06 0.13
CA ARG A 132 -2.42 13.89 0.85
C ARG A 132 -2.36 12.64 -0.04
N ALA A 133 -3.40 12.45 -0.85
CA ALA A 133 -3.47 11.46 -1.91
C ALA A 133 -4.36 12.01 -3.01
N ALA A 134 -3.80 12.24 -4.19
CA ALA A 134 -4.56 12.63 -5.36
C ALA A 134 -5.43 11.48 -5.85
N ASP A 135 -6.52 11.78 -6.55
CA ASP A 135 -7.37 10.76 -7.14
C ASP A 135 -6.59 9.97 -8.21
N HIS A 136 -6.68 8.65 -8.13
CA HIS A 136 -5.99 7.73 -9.02
C HIS A 136 -6.78 6.41 -9.12
N THR A 137 -6.38 5.60 -10.07
CA THR A 137 -6.85 4.21 -10.18
C THR A 137 -5.68 3.27 -9.89
N ASP A 138 -5.94 2.23 -9.11
CA ASP A 138 -4.96 1.17 -8.89
C ASP A 138 -4.82 0.33 -10.16
N ILE A 139 -3.62 -0.20 -10.40
CA ILE A 139 -3.32 -1.05 -11.56
C ILE A 139 -3.55 -2.53 -11.30
N ASN A 140 -3.71 -2.91 -10.05
CA ASN A 140 -3.95 -4.28 -9.61
C ASN A 140 -5.46 -4.60 -9.56
N LEU A 141 -5.80 -5.88 -9.54
CA LEU A 141 -7.19 -6.34 -9.53
C LEU A 141 -7.91 -5.98 -8.21
N ILE A 142 -7.24 -6.13 -7.08
CA ILE A 142 -7.77 -5.78 -5.76
C ILE A 142 -6.71 -5.12 -4.89
N THR A 143 -7.15 -4.25 -4.01
CA THR A 143 -6.36 -3.70 -2.91
C THR A 143 -7.09 -3.96 -1.61
N VAL A 144 -6.42 -4.60 -0.64
CA VAL A 144 -6.94 -4.74 0.72
C VAL A 144 -6.42 -3.58 1.56
N LEU A 145 -7.31 -2.66 1.92
CA LEU A 145 -6.95 -1.46 2.64
C LEU A 145 -7.48 -1.52 4.08
N THR A 146 -6.60 -1.22 5.03
CA THR A 146 -6.97 -1.09 6.45
C THR A 146 -6.88 0.37 6.89
N ALA A 147 -7.88 0.84 7.63
CA ALA A 147 -7.82 2.17 8.23
C ALA A 147 -6.87 2.15 9.44
N GLY A 148 -5.91 3.08 9.46
CA GLY A 148 -4.90 3.17 10.52
C GLY A 148 -5.24 4.13 11.65
N SER A 149 -6.16 5.05 11.45
CA SER A 149 -6.54 6.06 12.44
C SER A 149 -7.97 6.55 12.23
N ASP A 150 -8.54 7.18 13.25
CA ASP A 150 -9.89 7.76 13.23
C ASP A 150 -10.03 8.93 12.24
N ALA A 151 -8.93 9.49 11.79
CA ALA A 151 -8.90 10.64 10.89
C ALA A 151 -8.94 10.26 9.40
N GLY A 152 -8.92 8.97 9.06
CA GLY A 152 -8.92 8.49 7.68
C GLY A 152 -10.25 8.78 6.98
N LYS A 153 -10.23 9.68 6.00
CA LYS A 153 -11.37 9.93 5.10
C LYS A 153 -10.98 9.51 3.70
N LEU A 154 -10.88 8.19 3.49
CA LEU A 154 -10.78 7.66 2.14
C LEU A 154 -12.04 8.02 1.37
N GLN A 155 -11.89 8.60 0.19
CA GLN A 155 -12.99 8.90 -0.70
C GLN A 155 -12.90 8.02 -1.94
N VAL A 156 -14.04 7.47 -2.34
CA VAL A 156 -14.17 6.69 -3.58
C VAL A 156 -15.04 7.48 -4.55
N LYS A 157 -14.48 7.80 -5.70
CA LYS A 157 -15.25 8.44 -6.79
C LYS A 157 -16.01 7.36 -7.55
N MET A 158 -17.32 7.37 -7.40
CA MET A 158 -18.19 6.49 -8.19
C MET A 158 -18.24 7.02 -9.63
N LEU A 159 -17.84 6.18 -10.58
CA LEU A 159 -18.08 6.44 -12.00
C LEU A 159 -19.51 5.97 -12.35
N PRO A 160 -20.22 6.67 -13.25
CA PRO A 160 -21.50 6.17 -13.72
C PRO A 160 -21.30 4.81 -14.40
N LEU A 161 -22.15 3.84 -14.04
CA LEU A 161 -22.22 2.57 -14.75
C LEU A 161 -22.83 2.86 -16.13
N TYR A 162 -22.11 2.61 -17.19
CA TYR A 162 -22.58 2.65 -18.57
C TYR A 162 -23.21 1.33 -18.95
#